data_d893eb09abdcab4f392d71ce21d92868
#
_entry.id   d893eb09abdcab4f392d71ce21d92868
#
_cell.length_a   1.000
_cell.length_b   1.000
_cell.length_c   1.000
_cell.angle_alpha   90.00
_cell.angle_beta   90.00
_cell.angle_gamma   90.00
#
_symmetry.space_group_name_H-M   'P 1'
#
loop_
_entity.id
_entity.type
_entity.pdbx_description
1 polymer ?
#
loop_
_entity_poly.entity_id
_entity_poly.type
_entity_poly.pdbx_seq_one_letter_code
_entity_poly.pdbx_strand_id
1 'polypeptide(L)'
;MSTAKGRTVREFTAGPELWQILDGWAQQAGYKLIRQDQASRLYQRGEGFLVAPQRLAVTFTGTAYRLEAWVWIPMFTRVFTLMLMPEEVVIDSGGFVATLPRKTARGHVNQLLQALGQPPIA
;
A
#
# COMPACT_ATOMS: atom_id res chain seq x y z
N MET A 1 -5.43 10.09 15.61
CA MET A 1 -4.15 9.51 15.19
C MET A 1 -3.79 10.01 13.80
N SER A 2 -2.57 10.44 13.64
CA SER A 2 -2.12 10.95 12.36
C SER A 2 -1.71 9.81 11.44
N THR A 3 -2.08 9.92 10.17
CA THR A 3 -1.59 9.05 9.10
C THR A 3 -0.54 9.81 8.32
N ALA A 4 0.40 9.08 7.70
CA ALA A 4 1.40 9.71 6.86
C ALA A 4 0.71 10.36 5.66
N LYS A 5 1.14 11.56 5.31
CA LYS A 5 0.69 12.23 4.10
C LYS A 5 1.07 11.38 2.89
N GLY A 6 0.19 11.30 1.91
CA GLY A 6 0.46 10.52 0.71
C GLY A 6 0.17 9.04 0.84
N ARG A 7 -0.55 8.63 1.87
CA ARG A 7 -1.01 7.24 2.00
C ARG A 7 -2.52 7.16 1.87
N THR A 8 -2.98 6.14 1.16
CA THR A 8 -4.40 5.78 1.16
C THR A 8 -4.65 4.90 2.36
N VAL A 9 -5.59 5.28 3.23
CA VAL A 9 -5.83 4.61 4.51
C VAL A 9 -7.26 4.08 4.56
N ARG A 10 -7.40 2.84 5.04
CA ARG A 10 -8.70 2.25 5.33
C ARG A 10 -8.64 1.54 6.68
N GLU A 11 -9.64 1.76 7.50
CA GLU A 11 -9.77 1.09 8.79
C GLU A 11 -11.03 0.22 8.78
N PHE A 12 -10.93 -0.99 9.31
CA PHE A 12 -12.03 -1.94 9.34
C PHE A 12 -11.79 -2.99 10.41
N THR A 13 -12.86 -3.70 10.77
CA THR A 13 -12.76 -4.84 11.68
C THR A 13 -12.70 -6.13 10.88
N ALA A 14 -11.93 -7.10 11.37
CA ALA A 14 -11.79 -8.42 10.76
C ALA A 14 -11.35 -9.41 11.83
N GLY A 15 -11.53 -10.69 11.56
CA GLY A 15 -11.01 -11.75 12.42
C GLY A 15 -9.54 -12.03 12.16
N PRO A 16 -8.94 -12.96 12.95
CA PRO A 16 -7.52 -13.29 12.79
C PRO A 16 -7.18 -13.96 11.45
N GLU A 17 -8.16 -14.46 10.73
CA GLU A 17 -7.97 -15.01 9.39
C GLU A 17 -7.50 -13.95 8.39
N LEU A 18 -7.57 -12.67 8.74
CA LEU A 18 -7.07 -11.60 7.89
C LEU A 18 -5.60 -11.83 7.50
N TRP A 19 -4.77 -12.31 8.44
CA TRP A 19 -3.35 -12.50 8.16
C TRP A 19 -3.12 -13.56 7.08
N GLN A 20 -3.93 -14.63 7.06
CA GLN A 20 -3.84 -15.67 6.03
C GLN A 20 -4.32 -15.13 4.67
N ILE A 21 -5.40 -14.37 4.66
CA ILE A 21 -5.91 -13.74 3.44
C ILE A 21 -4.86 -12.79 2.87
N LEU A 22 -4.23 -12.01 3.74
CA LEU A 22 -3.21 -11.05 3.35
C LEU A 22 -1.98 -11.75 2.74
N ASP A 23 -1.51 -12.83 3.35
CA ASP A 23 -0.36 -13.57 2.83
C ASP A 23 -0.67 -14.20 1.47
N GLY A 24 -1.85 -14.78 1.30
CA GLY A 24 -2.27 -15.36 0.02
C GLY A 24 -2.37 -14.30 -1.07
N TRP A 25 -2.96 -13.17 -0.75
CA TRP A 25 -3.04 -12.05 -1.68
C TRP A 25 -1.65 -11.55 -2.08
N ALA A 26 -0.75 -11.40 -1.12
CA ALA A 26 0.60 -10.90 -1.39
C ALA A 26 1.34 -11.81 -2.38
N GLN A 27 1.23 -13.13 -2.21
CA GLN A 27 1.84 -14.07 -3.13
C GLN A 27 1.28 -13.92 -4.55
N GLN A 28 -0.03 -13.82 -4.68
CA GLN A 28 -0.68 -13.69 -5.99
C GLN A 28 -0.35 -12.36 -6.66
N ALA A 29 -0.33 -11.28 -5.90
CA ALA A 29 -0.10 -9.93 -6.43
C ALA A 29 1.38 -9.58 -6.60
N GLY A 30 2.30 -10.46 -6.16
CA GLY A 30 3.73 -10.21 -6.29
C GLY A 30 4.31 -9.29 -5.24
N TYR A 31 3.64 -9.15 -4.10
CA TYR A 31 4.17 -8.39 -2.97
C TYR A 31 5.03 -9.27 -2.09
N LYS A 32 6.12 -8.70 -1.57
CA LYS A 32 7.03 -9.39 -0.64
C LYS A 32 6.94 -8.75 0.72
N LEU A 33 6.94 -9.58 1.76
CA LEU A 33 7.00 -9.11 3.13
C LEU A 33 8.40 -8.57 3.42
N ILE A 34 8.50 -7.28 3.76
CA ILE A 34 9.79 -6.63 4.01
C ILE A 34 9.98 -6.25 5.48
N ARG A 35 8.90 -6.21 6.26
CA ARG A 35 8.98 -5.94 7.69
C ARG A 35 7.78 -6.56 8.39
N GLN A 36 8.00 -7.11 9.57
CA GLN A 36 6.94 -7.71 10.38
C GLN A 36 7.26 -7.51 11.85
N ASP A 37 6.23 -7.17 12.63
CA ASP A 37 6.28 -7.23 14.09
C ASP A 37 5.01 -7.91 14.59
N GLN A 38 4.73 -7.85 15.91
CA GLN A 38 3.61 -8.56 16.50
C GLN A 38 2.25 -8.08 15.99
N ALA A 39 2.16 -6.81 15.60
CA ALA A 39 0.88 -6.19 15.26
C ALA A 39 0.83 -5.67 13.82
N SER A 40 1.93 -5.74 13.06
CA SER A 40 1.94 -5.14 11.73
C SER A 40 2.79 -5.91 10.74
N ARG A 41 2.47 -5.74 9.45
CA ARG A 41 3.24 -6.26 8.32
C ARG A 41 3.34 -5.19 7.25
N LEU A 42 4.51 -5.08 6.66
CA LEU A 42 4.78 -4.17 5.53
C LEU A 42 5.21 -4.99 4.33
N TYR A 43 4.50 -4.82 3.22
CA TYR A 43 4.77 -5.51 1.97
C TYR A 43 5.20 -4.51 0.91
N GLN A 44 6.01 -4.98 -0.06
CA GLN A 44 6.45 -4.15 -1.18
C GLN A 44 6.42 -4.95 -2.47
N ARG A 45 5.99 -4.32 -3.54
CA ARG A 45 6.06 -4.82 -4.90
C ARG A 45 6.92 -3.89 -5.74
N GLY A 46 7.95 -4.45 -6.39
CA GLY A 46 8.87 -3.67 -7.23
C GLY A 46 10.14 -3.25 -6.48
N GLU A 47 11.18 -3.00 -7.24
CA GLU A 47 12.51 -2.71 -6.70
C GLU A 47 12.87 -1.22 -6.77
N GLY A 48 12.05 -0.41 -7.44
CA GLY A 48 12.31 1.02 -7.54
C GLY A 48 13.29 1.44 -8.63
N PHE A 49 13.68 0.51 -9.50
CA PHE A 49 14.63 0.84 -10.57
C PHE A 49 13.93 1.50 -11.78
N LEU A 50 12.93 0.83 -12.35
CA LEU A 50 12.19 1.35 -13.49
C LEU A 50 10.79 1.83 -13.11
N VAL A 51 10.20 1.20 -12.11
CA VAL A 51 8.84 1.49 -11.65
C VAL A 51 8.89 1.78 -10.16
N ALA A 52 8.19 2.82 -9.72
CA ALA A 52 8.12 3.15 -8.31
C ALA A 52 7.53 1.98 -7.52
N PRO A 53 8.16 1.55 -6.42
CA PRO A 53 7.65 0.46 -5.61
C PRO A 53 6.28 0.78 -5.02
N GLN A 54 5.46 -0.25 -4.93
CA GLN A 54 4.14 -0.18 -4.33
C GLN A 54 4.21 -0.81 -2.94
N ARG A 55 3.73 -0.12 -1.92
CA ARG A 55 3.79 -0.58 -0.55
C ARG A 55 2.42 -0.71 0.07
N LEU A 56 2.27 -1.71 0.92
CA LEU A 56 1.07 -1.93 1.71
C LEU A 56 1.47 -2.28 3.13
N ALA A 57 0.92 -1.57 4.09
CA ALA A 57 1.10 -1.86 5.51
C ALA A 57 -0.26 -2.18 6.13
N VAL A 58 -0.30 -3.22 6.96
CA VAL A 58 -1.49 -3.56 7.74
C VAL A 58 -1.08 -3.63 9.20
N THR A 59 -1.78 -2.89 10.04
CA THR A 59 -1.52 -2.80 11.48
C THR A 59 -2.78 -3.13 12.26
N PHE A 60 -2.65 -4.00 13.26
CA PHE A 60 -3.73 -4.24 14.21
C PHE A 60 -3.62 -3.22 15.33
N THR A 61 -4.70 -2.44 15.52
CA THR A 61 -4.70 -1.32 16.47
C THR A 61 -5.28 -1.71 17.84
N GLY A 62 -5.55 -3.01 18.07
CA GLY A 62 -6.18 -3.50 19.29
C GLY A 62 -7.67 -3.75 19.16
N THR A 63 -8.36 -3.02 18.30
CA THR A 63 -9.79 -3.18 18.05
C THR A 63 -10.13 -3.31 16.57
N ALA A 64 -9.25 -2.82 15.70
CA ALA A 64 -9.47 -2.80 14.26
C ALA A 64 -8.14 -2.99 13.54
N TYR A 65 -8.21 -3.13 12.24
CA TYR A 65 -7.03 -3.16 11.37
C TYR A 65 -6.97 -1.87 10.58
N ARG A 66 -5.76 -1.33 10.46
CA ARG A 66 -5.49 -0.20 9.57
C ARG A 66 -4.68 -0.69 8.39
N LEU A 67 -5.23 -0.48 7.20
CA LEU A 67 -4.54 -0.74 5.94
C LEU A 67 -4.07 0.60 5.37
N GLU A 68 -2.78 0.69 5.07
CA GLU A 68 -2.19 1.86 4.44
C GLU A 68 -1.51 1.41 3.15
N ALA A 69 -1.79 2.09 2.05
CA ALA A 69 -1.22 1.75 0.74
C ALA A 69 -0.72 3.01 0.07
N TRP A 70 0.45 2.92 -0.55
CA TRP A 70 1.05 4.06 -1.23
C TRP A 70 2.04 3.58 -2.28
N VAL A 71 2.42 4.51 -3.17
CA VAL A 71 3.54 4.36 -4.08
C VAL A 71 4.71 5.12 -3.49
N TRP A 72 5.87 4.46 -3.36
CA TRP A 72 7.08 5.07 -2.81
C TRP A 72 7.92 5.61 -3.95
N ILE A 73 8.22 6.91 -3.92
CA ILE A 73 9.03 7.55 -4.95
C ILE A 73 10.48 7.51 -4.48
N PRO A 74 11.38 6.79 -5.19
CA PRO A 74 12.77 6.66 -4.76
C PRO A 74 13.51 8.00 -4.74
N MET A 75 14.52 8.09 -3.88
CA MET A 75 15.35 9.29 -3.75
C MET A 75 15.94 9.73 -5.09
N PHE A 76 16.37 8.78 -5.90
CA PHE A 76 16.93 9.07 -7.22
C PHE A 76 15.93 9.88 -8.07
N THR A 77 14.70 9.42 -8.17
CA THR A 77 13.66 10.13 -8.94
C THR A 77 13.36 11.49 -8.33
N ARG A 78 13.29 11.58 -6.99
CA ARG A 78 13.02 12.86 -6.32
C ARG A 78 14.12 13.88 -6.58
N VAL A 79 15.38 13.45 -6.50
CA VAL A 79 16.51 14.34 -6.80
C VAL A 79 16.50 14.78 -8.25
N PHE A 80 16.21 13.85 -9.15
CA PHE A 80 16.16 14.15 -10.59
C PHE A 80 15.08 15.20 -10.91
N THR A 81 13.99 15.22 -10.18
CA THR A 81 12.90 16.19 -10.35
C THR A 81 13.02 17.38 -9.40
N LEU A 82 14.20 17.64 -8.83
CA LEU A 82 14.47 18.74 -7.91
C LEU A 82 13.58 18.66 -6.67
N MET A 83 13.29 17.45 -6.19
CA MET A 83 12.46 17.21 -5.02
C MET A 83 11.01 17.71 -5.16
N LEU A 84 10.54 17.88 -6.39
CA LEU A 84 9.15 18.27 -6.63
C LEU A 84 8.16 17.12 -6.42
N MET A 85 8.64 15.86 -6.50
CA MET A 85 7.80 14.69 -6.25
C MET A 85 7.86 14.31 -4.78
N PRO A 86 6.71 14.00 -4.16
CA PRO A 86 6.70 13.53 -2.78
C PRO A 86 7.29 12.13 -2.65
N GLU A 87 7.72 11.77 -1.44
CA GLU A 87 8.23 10.43 -1.17
C GLU A 87 7.15 9.36 -1.27
N GLU A 88 5.95 9.66 -0.79
CA GLU A 88 4.82 8.75 -0.79
C GLU A 88 3.66 9.37 -1.53
N VAL A 89 2.98 8.57 -2.36
CA VAL A 89 1.84 9.01 -3.15
C VAL A 89 0.67 8.05 -2.91
N VAL A 90 -0.52 8.60 -2.69
CA VAL A 90 -1.74 7.81 -2.53
C VAL A 90 -2.01 6.97 -3.78
N ILE A 91 -2.73 5.87 -3.61
CA ILE A 91 -3.10 5.01 -4.73
C ILE A 91 -4.48 5.36 -5.31
N ASP A 92 -5.22 6.29 -4.68
CA ASP A 92 -6.49 6.77 -5.20
C ASP A 92 -6.32 7.35 -6.61
N SER A 93 -7.39 7.33 -7.39
CA SER A 93 -7.37 7.91 -8.74
C SER A 93 -7.26 9.44 -8.68
N GLY A 94 -6.75 10.03 -9.75
CA GLY A 94 -6.56 11.47 -9.87
C GLY A 94 -5.10 11.88 -9.72
N GLY A 95 -4.75 13.05 -10.26
CA GLY A 95 -3.38 13.55 -10.27
C GLY A 95 -2.52 12.90 -11.33
N PHE A 96 -1.31 13.43 -11.52
CA PHE A 96 -0.41 12.97 -12.56
C PHE A 96 0.78 12.19 -12.04
N VAL A 97 1.14 12.36 -10.76
CA VAL A 97 2.34 11.73 -10.20
C VAL A 97 2.12 10.21 -10.09
N ALA A 98 3.03 9.45 -10.67
CA ALA A 98 3.06 7.99 -10.58
C ALA A 98 1.74 7.33 -11.00
N THR A 99 1.12 7.79 -12.09
CA THR A 99 -0.22 7.32 -12.51
C THR A 99 -0.30 5.82 -12.72
N LEU A 100 0.66 5.22 -13.45
CA LEU A 100 0.64 3.78 -13.72
C LEU A 100 0.88 2.94 -12.47
N PRO A 101 1.93 3.18 -11.65
CA PRO A 101 2.10 2.43 -10.41
C PRO A 101 0.92 2.58 -9.46
N ARG A 102 0.31 3.76 -9.39
CA ARG A 102 -0.87 3.99 -8.55
C ARG A 102 -2.06 3.17 -9.02
N LYS A 103 -2.31 3.15 -10.33
CA LYS A 103 -3.39 2.35 -10.93
C LYS A 103 -3.18 0.86 -10.66
N THR A 104 -1.95 0.37 -10.84
CA THR A 104 -1.62 -1.03 -10.60
C THR A 104 -1.80 -1.38 -9.13
N ALA A 105 -1.29 -0.55 -8.22
CA ALA A 105 -1.45 -0.75 -6.79
C ALA A 105 -2.93 -0.74 -6.38
N ARG A 106 -3.69 0.20 -6.90
CA ARG A 106 -5.13 0.30 -6.62
C ARG A 106 -5.86 -0.97 -7.04
N GLY A 107 -5.53 -1.50 -8.21
CA GLY A 107 -6.14 -2.76 -8.69
C GLY A 107 -5.84 -3.92 -7.75
N HIS A 108 -4.58 -4.09 -7.34
CA HIS A 108 -4.18 -5.17 -6.43
C HIS A 108 -4.80 -5.00 -5.05
N VAL A 109 -4.79 -3.80 -4.50
CA VAL A 109 -5.36 -3.54 -3.17
C VAL A 109 -6.87 -3.70 -3.18
N ASN A 110 -7.53 -3.34 -4.28
CA ASN A 110 -8.97 -3.54 -4.40
C ASN A 110 -9.34 -5.03 -4.44
N GLN A 111 -8.48 -5.88 -4.99
CA GLN A 111 -8.68 -7.33 -4.90
C GLN A 111 -8.60 -7.81 -3.46
N LEU A 112 -7.64 -7.29 -2.68
CA LEU A 112 -7.53 -7.60 -1.26
C LEU A 112 -8.76 -7.11 -0.49
N LEU A 113 -9.18 -5.87 -0.72
CA LEU A 113 -10.35 -5.30 -0.06
C LEU A 113 -11.61 -6.10 -0.38
N GLN A 114 -11.76 -6.56 -1.63
CA GLN A 114 -12.88 -7.42 -1.99
C GLN A 114 -12.86 -8.73 -1.21
N ALA A 115 -11.70 -9.35 -1.07
CA ALA A 115 -11.56 -10.59 -0.28
C ALA A 115 -11.88 -10.36 1.19
N LEU A 116 -11.69 -9.14 1.70
CA LEU A 116 -11.99 -8.77 3.07
C LEU A 116 -13.40 -8.21 3.25
N GLY A 117 -14.20 -8.16 2.17
CA GLY A 117 -15.55 -7.61 2.22
C GLY A 117 -15.61 -6.10 2.41
N GLN A 118 -14.56 -5.38 2.01
CA GLN A 118 -14.45 -3.94 2.20
C GLN A 118 -14.65 -3.18 0.88
N PRO A 119 -15.12 -1.91 0.94
CA PRO A 119 -15.31 -1.10 -0.26
C PRO A 119 -14.01 -0.85 -1.01
N PRO A 120 -14.05 -0.73 -2.35
CA PRO A 120 -12.85 -0.45 -3.12
C PRO A 120 -12.38 0.99 -2.99
N ILE A 121 -11.12 1.22 -3.35
CA ILE A 121 -10.52 2.54 -3.48
C ILE A 121 -10.81 3.08 -4.87
N ALA A 122 -11.29 4.31 -4.91
CA ALA A 122 -11.61 4.96 -6.18
C ALA A 122 -10.36 5.48 -6.89
#